data_8e05ab91e92a30ef1ad0f24621cdef6d
#
_entry.id   8e05ab91e92a30ef1ad0f24621cdef6d
#
_cell.length_a   1.000
_cell.length_b   1.000
_cell.length_c   1.000
_cell.angle_alpha   90.00
_cell.angle_beta   90.00
_cell.angle_gamma   90.00
#
_symmetry.space_group_name_H-M   'P 1'
#
loop_
_entity.id
_entity.type
_entity.pdbx_description
1 polymer ?
#
loop_
_entity_poly.entity_id
_entity_poly.type
_entity_poly.pdbx_seq_one_letter_code
_entity_poly.pdbx_strand_id
1 'polypeptide(L)'
;MDFVSRLFPELGFARLIAEAIFSSLVAIFLLIVFIVVRRWYRGRYFQRLNERTFALRSQWDGILSGSVPARAWRLKRLDCEIVESILLDNIEMASPQQLPALLACLRNSGLLDLRIFQARAARGWKRDAAFVALGRTRTPEAVPALSEALDAPAEETRIAAVRGLGRIGLWEAALPIVDHLLAGDLAVPEHAVKNALVNCCRDSPKTLLRYLKLATGPARELLARVLAELATSDLGEDLILLATDGDPEVRASGARALGNAQPSFALPLLSVLVQDKEWFVRIRAVVALASIDHNARIRPLLHALCDSNRHVRQRAAWALAQMGSNLDHILSQVVETHDNYAMAAFTSELERSGAIDTLVDALAGHREQGSAGDILLQALTNCRKTMEQTGKVSAAAAGAH
;
A
#
# COMPACT_ATOMS: atom_id res chain seq x y z
N MET A 1 -15.14 48.77 55.37
CA MET A 1 -15.32 48.58 53.91
C MET A 1 -16.60 47.83 53.54
N ASP A 2 -17.33 47.30 54.54
CA ASP A 2 -18.53 46.48 54.30
C ASP A 2 -19.84 47.20 54.09
N PHE A 3 -19.90 48.53 54.34
CA PHE A 3 -21.13 49.29 54.27
C PHE A 3 -21.47 49.74 52.82
N VAL A 4 -20.43 50.03 51.99
CA VAL A 4 -20.58 50.48 50.60
C VAL A 4 -20.95 49.31 49.69
N SER A 5 -20.43 48.09 49.97
CA SER A 5 -20.76 46.89 49.20
C SER A 5 -22.21 46.41 49.36
N ARG A 6 -22.87 46.80 50.46
CA ARG A 6 -24.30 46.47 50.71
C ARG A 6 -25.25 47.47 50.11
N LEU A 7 -24.82 48.71 49.82
CA LEU A 7 -25.69 49.79 49.28
C LEU A 7 -25.74 49.75 47.73
N PHE A 8 -24.73 49.19 47.07
CA PHE A 8 -24.66 49.13 45.61
C PHE A 8 -24.16 47.77 45.12
N PRO A 9 -24.99 46.71 45.18
CA PRO A 9 -24.59 45.38 44.72
C PRO A 9 -24.27 45.39 43.21
N GLU A 10 -24.84 46.31 42.45
CA GLU A 10 -24.57 46.46 41.00
C GLU A 10 -23.13 46.97 40.72
N LEU A 11 -22.55 47.77 41.58
CA LEU A 11 -21.16 48.23 41.50
C LEU A 11 -20.15 47.08 41.68
N GLY A 12 -20.52 46.13 42.53
CA GLY A 12 -19.71 44.91 42.74
C GLY A 12 -19.68 44.03 41.51
N PHE A 13 -20.82 43.87 40.85
CA PHE A 13 -20.95 43.10 39.61
C PHE A 13 -20.26 43.77 38.43
N ALA A 14 -20.42 45.10 38.26
CA ALA A 14 -19.72 45.88 37.25
C ALA A 14 -18.21 45.83 37.39
N ARG A 15 -17.69 45.81 38.61
CA ARG A 15 -16.25 45.66 38.91
C ARG A 15 -15.74 44.27 38.49
N LEU A 16 -16.48 43.19 38.80
CA LEU A 16 -16.12 41.83 38.39
C LEU A 16 -16.09 41.70 36.85
N ILE A 17 -17.05 42.32 36.16
CA ILE A 17 -17.02 42.34 34.68
C ILE A 17 -15.82 43.12 34.16
N ALA A 18 -15.50 44.28 34.75
CA ALA A 18 -14.36 45.09 34.32
C ALA A 18 -13.00 44.34 34.57
N GLU A 19 -12.86 43.65 35.69
CA GLU A 19 -11.70 42.81 36.00
C GLU A 19 -11.59 41.62 35.05
N ALA A 20 -12.72 40.98 34.68
CA ALA A 20 -12.75 39.89 33.73
C ALA A 20 -12.38 40.36 32.30
N ILE A 21 -12.90 41.53 31.88
CA ILE A 21 -12.54 42.14 30.59
C ILE A 21 -11.05 42.50 30.55
N PHE A 22 -10.55 43.15 31.61
CA PHE A 22 -9.14 43.53 31.71
C PHE A 22 -8.22 42.30 31.69
N SER A 23 -8.53 41.27 32.48
CA SER A 23 -7.73 40.02 32.48
C SER A 23 -7.74 39.33 31.11
N SER A 24 -8.90 39.33 30.40
CA SER A 24 -9.03 38.82 29.03
C SER A 24 -8.18 39.61 28.05
N LEU A 25 -8.19 40.93 28.10
CA LEU A 25 -7.35 41.80 27.25
C LEU A 25 -5.86 41.57 27.50
N VAL A 26 -5.45 41.43 28.78
CA VAL A 26 -4.06 41.10 29.14
C VAL A 26 -3.67 39.72 28.61
N ALA A 27 -4.54 38.73 28.74
CA ALA A 27 -4.30 37.39 28.20
C ALA A 27 -4.15 37.41 26.66
N ILE A 28 -5.03 38.13 25.96
CA ILE A 28 -4.94 38.30 24.49
C ILE A 28 -3.63 38.99 24.11
N PHE A 29 -3.27 40.05 24.82
CA PHE A 29 -2.01 40.77 24.56
C PHE A 29 -0.80 39.85 24.75
N LEU A 30 -0.73 39.10 25.83
CA LEU A 30 0.34 38.13 26.07
C LEU A 30 0.40 37.04 25.00
N LEU A 31 -0.77 36.58 24.53
CA LEU A 31 -0.84 35.60 23.44
C LEU A 31 -0.29 36.19 22.14
N ILE A 32 -0.65 37.44 21.79
CA ILE A 32 -0.14 38.13 20.62
C ILE A 32 1.40 38.27 20.72
N VAL A 33 1.89 38.75 21.84
CA VAL A 33 3.34 38.88 22.08
C VAL A 33 4.03 37.53 21.93
N PHE A 34 3.48 36.48 22.53
CA PHE A 34 4.00 35.12 22.41
C PHE A 34 4.05 34.65 20.94
N ILE A 35 2.97 34.87 20.18
CA ILE A 35 2.92 34.51 18.75
C ILE A 35 3.98 35.27 17.93
N VAL A 36 4.11 36.59 18.17
CA VAL A 36 5.08 37.43 17.45
C VAL A 36 6.51 37.00 17.77
N VAL A 37 6.82 36.81 19.04
CA VAL A 37 8.15 36.36 19.50
C VAL A 37 8.46 34.98 18.93
N ARG A 38 7.50 34.05 18.99
CA ARG A 38 7.65 32.71 18.42
C ARG A 38 7.88 32.76 16.90
N ARG A 39 7.12 33.59 16.18
CA ARG A 39 7.27 33.78 14.72
C ARG A 39 8.63 34.34 14.38
N TRP A 40 9.10 35.38 15.09
CA TRP A 40 10.39 35.99 14.92
C TRP A 40 11.54 35.01 15.19
N TYR A 41 11.44 34.24 16.29
CA TYR A 41 12.43 33.22 16.66
C TYR A 41 12.53 32.13 15.59
N ARG A 42 11.35 31.64 15.10
CA ARG A 42 11.30 30.67 13.98
C ARG A 42 11.91 31.26 12.71
N GLY A 43 11.59 32.49 12.36
CA GLY A 43 12.14 33.15 11.18
C GLY A 43 13.67 33.22 11.22
N ARG A 44 14.24 33.65 12.34
CA ARG A 44 15.69 33.65 12.53
C ARG A 44 16.34 32.29 12.54
N TYR A 45 15.66 31.30 13.11
CA TYR A 45 16.13 29.91 13.06
C TYR A 45 16.19 29.39 11.63
N PHE A 46 15.13 29.59 10.84
CA PHE A 46 15.10 29.15 9.45
C PHE A 46 16.12 29.90 8.55
N GLN A 47 16.33 31.17 8.76
CA GLN A 47 17.37 31.92 8.05
C GLN A 47 18.76 31.33 8.32
N ARG A 48 19.11 31.12 9.60
CA ARG A 48 20.39 30.48 9.97
C ARG A 48 20.51 29.06 9.41
N LEU A 49 19.42 28.28 9.42
CA LEU A 49 19.38 26.95 8.85
C LEU A 49 19.68 26.99 7.35
N ASN A 50 19.03 27.89 6.60
CA ASN A 50 19.23 28.02 5.16
C ASN A 50 20.64 28.47 4.81
N GLU A 51 21.18 29.49 5.50
CA GLU A 51 22.56 29.97 5.31
C GLU A 51 23.58 28.86 5.56
N ARG A 52 23.39 28.09 6.65
CA ARG A 52 24.32 27.00 6.97
C ARG A 52 24.15 25.82 6.01
N THR A 53 22.93 25.51 5.59
CA THR A 53 22.67 24.47 4.58
C THR A 53 23.34 24.81 3.25
N PHE A 54 23.24 26.05 2.81
CA PHE A 54 23.91 26.51 1.60
C PHE A 54 25.44 26.41 1.71
N ALA A 55 26.00 26.84 2.83
CA ALA A 55 27.46 26.79 3.09
C ALA A 55 27.96 25.32 3.15
N LEU A 56 27.20 24.40 3.72
CA LEU A 56 27.57 22.97 3.80
C LEU A 56 27.38 22.28 2.44
N ARG A 57 26.36 22.65 1.68
CA ARG A 57 26.18 22.13 0.31
C ARG A 57 27.30 22.56 -0.64
N SER A 58 27.83 23.78 -0.51
CA SER A 58 28.97 24.21 -1.31
C SER A 58 30.27 23.46 -0.98
N GLN A 59 30.36 22.84 0.20
CA GLN A 59 31.51 22.03 0.63
C GLN A 59 31.23 20.51 0.56
N TRP A 60 30.13 20.12 -0.11
CA TRP A 60 29.65 18.73 -0.08
C TRP A 60 30.67 17.72 -0.60
N ASP A 61 31.31 18.02 -1.72
CA ASP A 61 32.32 17.12 -2.30
C ASP A 61 33.53 16.95 -1.35
N GLY A 62 33.89 18.00 -0.63
CA GLY A 62 34.92 17.97 0.39
C GLY A 62 34.53 17.15 1.62
N ILE A 63 33.26 17.21 2.02
CA ILE A 63 32.72 16.39 3.13
C ILE A 63 32.65 14.91 2.71
N LEU A 64 32.20 14.64 1.48
CA LEU A 64 32.05 13.29 0.95
C LEU A 64 33.41 12.60 0.75
N SER A 65 34.40 13.32 0.22
CA SER A 65 35.77 12.82 0.02
C SER A 65 36.61 12.75 1.29
N GLY A 66 36.12 13.32 2.40
CA GLY A 66 36.84 13.41 3.66
C GLY A 66 37.90 14.49 3.73
N SER A 67 38.05 15.34 2.68
CA SER A 67 38.97 16.47 2.68
C SER A 67 38.56 17.57 3.70
N VAL A 68 37.25 17.70 3.98
CA VAL A 68 36.73 18.44 5.11
C VAL A 68 36.52 17.47 6.29
N PRO A 69 37.37 17.56 7.35
CA PRO A 69 37.30 16.62 8.43
C PRO A 69 35.98 16.70 9.21
N ALA A 70 35.43 15.59 9.63
CA ALA A 70 34.16 15.51 10.36
C ALA A 70 34.13 16.43 11.61
N ARG A 71 35.29 16.68 12.24
CA ARG A 71 35.42 17.62 13.37
C ARG A 71 35.01 19.05 13.03
N ALA A 72 35.10 19.48 11.76
CA ALA A 72 34.76 20.84 11.35
C ALA A 72 33.26 21.16 11.50
N TRP A 73 32.39 20.18 11.33
CA TRP A 73 30.94 20.34 11.38
C TRP A 73 30.27 19.53 12.49
N ARG A 74 30.82 18.39 12.90
CA ARG A 74 30.22 17.49 13.92
C ARG A 74 30.05 18.12 15.30
N LEU A 75 30.93 19.05 15.68
CA LEU A 75 30.88 19.73 16.96
C LEU A 75 29.70 20.70 17.11
N LYS A 76 29.15 21.18 16.00
CA LYS A 76 27.98 22.06 15.99
C LYS A 76 26.74 21.21 15.71
N ARG A 77 25.84 21.16 16.68
CA ARG A 77 24.61 20.36 16.59
C ARG A 77 23.82 20.63 15.31
N LEU A 78 23.64 21.92 14.93
CA LEU A 78 22.90 22.30 13.74
C LEU A 78 23.59 21.80 12.46
N ASP A 79 24.89 21.93 12.35
CA ASP A 79 25.66 21.48 11.17
C ASP A 79 25.62 19.95 11.07
N CYS A 80 25.69 19.25 12.20
CA CYS A 80 25.57 17.79 12.27
C CYS A 80 24.19 17.33 11.77
N GLU A 81 23.10 17.95 12.22
CA GLU A 81 21.73 17.64 11.77
C GLU A 81 21.54 17.93 10.25
N ILE A 82 22.15 19.01 9.74
CA ILE A 82 22.09 19.37 8.32
C ILE A 82 22.85 18.34 7.47
N VAL A 83 24.12 18.05 7.83
CA VAL A 83 24.94 17.09 7.08
C VAL A 83 24.32 15.72 7.08
N GLU A 84 23.80 15.27 8.22
CA GLU A 84 23.08 14.00 8.33
C GLU A 84 21.85 13.97 7.42
N SER A 85 21.02 15.03 7.42
CA SER A 85 19.85 15.11 6.56
C SER A 85 20.23 15.01 5.08
N ILE A 86 21.22 15.80 4.65
CA ILE A 86 21.71 15.79 3.26
C ILE A 86 22.26 14.40 2.91
N LEU A 87 23.03 13.79 3.81
CA LEU A 87 23.64 12.49 3.60
C LEU A 87 22.57 11.39 3.46
N LEU A 88 21.57 11.36 4.34
CA LEU A 88 20.47 10.41 4.28
C LEU A 88 19.59 10.61 3.04
N ASP A 89 19.30 11.86 2.65
CA ASP A 89 18.57 12.17 1.42
C ASP A 89 19.32 11.65 0.17
N ASN A 90 20.64 11.84 0.14
CA ASN A 90 21.47 11.33 -0.93
C ASN A 90 21.55 9.78 -0.93
N ILE A 91 21.64 9.13 0.23
CA ILE A 91 21.63 7.66 0.33
C ILE A 91 20.34 7.06 -0.23
N GLU A 92 19.19 7.69 0.06
CA GLU A 92 17.89 7.22 -0.45
C GLU A 92 17.79 7.29 -1.98
N MET A 93 18.40 8.31 -2.60
CA MET A 93 18.37 8.55 -4.04
C MET A 93 19.62 8.02 -4.78
N ALA A 94 20.56 7.43 -4.05
CA ALA A 94 21.85 7.02 -4.60
C ALA A 94 21.73 5.91 -5.63
N SER A 95 22.46 6.07 -6.73
CA SER A 95 22.75 4.96 -7.63
C SER A 95 23.67 3.93 -6.96
N PRO A 96 23.69 2.67 -7.43
CA PRO A 96 24.59 1.63 -6.89
C PRO A 96 26.07 2.04 -6.87
N GLN A 97 26.47 2.91 -7.79
CA GLN A 97 27.86 3.39 -7.89
C GLN A 97 28.22 4.46 -6.84
N GLN A 98 27.26 5.29 -6.45
CA GLN A 98 27.44 6.38 -5.48
C GLN A 98 27.29 5.92 -4.03
N LEU A 99 26.48 4.89 -3.81
CA LEU A 99 26.12 4.41 -2.50
C LEU A 99 27.33 4.06 -1.60
N PRO A 100 28.38 3.36 -2.07
CA PRO A 100 29.54 3.02 -1.23
C PRO A 100 30.25 4.24 -0.63
N ALA A 101 30.42 5.32 -1.40
CA ALA A 101 31.07 6.56 -0.94
C ALA A 101 30.23 7.26 0.14
N LEU A 102 28.91 7.33 -0.05
CA LEU A 102 27.97 7.91 0.93
C LEU A 102 27.97 7.12 2.24
N LEU A 103 27.96 5.78 2.16
CA LEU A 103 28.01 4.91 3.33
C LEU A 103 29.37 5.01 4.05
N ALA A 104 30.47 5.12 3.32
CA ALA A 104 31.78 5.36 3.91
C ALA A 104 31.81 6.68 4.67
N CYS A 105 31.25 7.76 4.11
CA CYS A 105 31.12 9.05 4.79
C CYS A 105 30.26 8.92 6.06
N LEU A 106 29.14 8.22 6.00
CA LEU A 106 28.25 7.98 7.15
C LEU A 106 28.96 7.26 8.31
N ARG A 107 29.76 6.20 7.99
CA ARG A 107 30.55 5.46 8.97
C ARG A 107 31.70 6.29 9.54
N ASN A 108 32.53 6.87 8.66
CA ASN A 108 33.71 7.63 9.06
C ASN A 108 33.40 8.89 9.87
N SER A 109 32.23 9.51 9.64
CA SER A 109 31.75 10.63 10.45
C SER A 109 31.27 10.21 11.85
N GLY A 110 31.02 8.91 12.09
CA GLY A 110 30.45 8.37 13.34
C GLY A 110 28.99 8.76 13.55
N LEU A 111 28.28 9.19 12.52
CA LEU A 111 26.84 9.48 12.58
C LEU A 111 26.03 8.19 12.77
N LEU A 112 26.45 7.12 12.10
CA LEU A 112 25.83 5.81 12.24
C LEU A 112 25.90 5.31 13.68
N ASP A 113 27.09 5.33 14.30
CA ASP A 113 27.29 4.90 15.68
C ASP A 113 26.49 5.76 16.68
N LEU A 114 26.43 7.07 16.42
CA LEU A 114 25.61 7.97 17.23
C LEU A 114 24.13 7.57 17.20
N ARG A 115 23.59 7.23 16.03
CA ARG A 115 22.19 6.82 15.88
C ARG A 115 21.91 5.44 16.47
N ILE A 116 22.85 4.48 16.31
CA ILE A 116 22.77 3.18 16.97
C ILE A 116 22.76 3.34 18.49
N PHE A 117 23.64 4.18 19.04
CA PHE A 117 23.66 4.48 20.47
C PHE A 117 22.34 5.13 20.94
N GLN A 118 21.81 6.09 20.18
CA GLN A 118 20.54 6.74 20.52
C GLN A 118 19.35 5.77 20.43
N ALA A 119 19.34 4.87 19.47
CA ALA A 119 18.30 3.85 19.32
C ALA A 119 18.23 2.94 20.55
N ARG A 120 19.38 2.62 21.16
CA ARG A 120 19.49 1.78 22.37
C ARG A 120 19.27 2.55 23.67
N ALA A 121 19.89 3.72 23.81
CA ALA A 121 19.96 4.45 25.09
C ALA A 121 18.90 5.54 25.25
N ALA A 122 18.40 6.15 24.18
CA ALA A 122 17.42 7.21 24.25
C ALA A 122 16.00 6.69 24.54
N ARG A 123 15.10 7.63 24.93
CA ARG A 123 13.68 7.35 25.17
C ARG A 123 12.80 8.35 24.44
N GLY A 124 11.54 7.95 24.17
CA GLY A 124 10.54 8.79 23.52
C GLY A 124 11.01 9.25 22.14
N TRP A 125 10.62 10.45 21.72
CA TRP A 125 10.83 10.96 20.37
C TRP A 125 12.28 10.90 19.84
N LYS A 126 13.28 10.96 20.75
CA LYS A 126 14.70 10.85 20.34
C LYS A 126 15.05 9.45 19.85
N ARG A 127 14.47 8.43 20.50
CA ARG A 127 14.62 7.02 20.09
C ARG A 127 13.92 6.78 18.75
N ASP A 128 12.70 7.30 18.61
CA ASP A 128 11.94 7.16 17.36
C ASP A 128 12.63 7.87 16.20
N ALA A 129 13.17 9.07 16.43
CA ALA A 129 13.99 9.78 15.45
C ALA A 129 15.26 8.99 15.06
N ALA A 130 15.89 8.29 16.01
CA ALA A 130 17.02 7.43 15.69
C ALA A 130 16.61 6.23 14.84
N PHE A 131 15.46 5.61 15.10
CA PHE A 131 14.93 4.51 14.25
C PHE A 131 14.62 4.98 12.83
N VAL A 132 14.01 6.16 12.69
CA VAL A 132 13.76 6.75 11.37
C VAL A 132 15.08 7.02 10.63
N ALA A 133 16.07 7.59 11.30
CA ALA A 133 17.38 7.85 10.71
C ALA A 133 18.09 6.54 10.31
N LEU A 134 18.12 5.55 11.20
CA LEU A 134 18.71 4.22 10.92
C LEU A 134 18.04 3.53 9.74
N GLY A 135 16.70 3.61 9.63
CA GLY A 135 15.98 3.04 8.49
C GLY A 135 16.39 3.65 7.14
N ARG A 136 16.81 4.93 7.14
CA ARG A 136 17.26 5.63 5.93
C ARG A 136 18.70 5.30 5.52
N THR A 137 19.48 4.69 6.40
CA THR A 137 20.91 4.43 6.14
C THR A 137 21.16 3.35 5.10
N ARG A 138 20.19 2.46 4.84
CA ARG A 138 20.31 1.31 3.94
C ARG A 138 21.55 0.45 4.25
N THR A 139 21.88 0.29 5.53
CA THR A 139 23.05 -0.46 5.99
C THR A 139 22.65 -1.64 6.87
N PRO A 140 23.32 -2.81 6.75
CA PRO A 140 23.05 -3.96 7.62
C PRO A 140 23.46 -3.70 9.09
N GLU A 141 24.40 -2.80 9.35
CA GLU A 141 24.85 -2.44 10.70
C GLU A 141 23.75 -1.81 11.57
N ALA A 142 22.72 -1.24 10.94
CA ALA A 142 21.57 -0.69 11.65
C ALA A 142 20.56 -1.77 12.11
N VAL A 143 20.58 -2.96 11.48
CA VAL A 143 19.60 -4.03 11.74
C VAL A 143 19.59 -4.49 13.20
N PRO A 144 20.70 -4.75 13.89
CA PRO A 144 20.66 -5.24 15.27
C PRO A 144 19.95 -4.29 16.24
N ALA A 145 20.19 -2.98 16.12
CA ALA A 145 19.56 -1.97 16.99
C ALA A 145 18.05 -1.85 16.77
N LEU A 146 17.60 -2.06 15.54
CA LEU A 146 16.18 -2.07 15.20
C LEU A 146 15.52 -3.40 15.57
N SER A 147 16.24 -4.51 15.43
CA SER A 147 15.77 -5.85 15.83
C SER A 147 15.51 -5.91 17.35
N GLU A 148 16.43 -5.43 18.17
CA GLU A 148 16.27 -5.33 19.64
C GLU A 148 15.01 -4.54 20.03
N ALA A 149 14.53 -3.64 19.17
CA ALA A 149 13.35 -2.83 19.44
C ALA A 149 12.03 -3.53 19.08
N LEU A 150 12.06 -4.69 18.41
CA LEU A 150 10.86 -5.51 18.15
C LEU A 150 10.31 -6.11 19.45
N ASP A 151 11.18 -6.35 20.45
CA ASP A 151 10.81 -6.85 21.77
C ASP A 151 10.36 -5.73 22.73
N ALA A 152 10.30 -4.47 22.26
CA ALA A 152 9.92 -3.37 23.13
C ALA A 152 8.45 -3.49 23.61
N PRO A 153 8.17 -3.12 24.89
CA PRO A 153 6.80 -3.20 25.43
C PRO A 153 5.84 -2.22 24.76
N ALA A 154 6.33 -1.08 24.27
CA ALA A 154 5.50 -0.05 23.62
C ALA A 154 5.27 -0.41 22.14
N GLU A 155 4.00 -0.43 21.74
CA GLU A 155 3.60 -0.76 20.35
C GLU A 155 4.19 0.24 19.35
N GLU A 156 4.18 1.55 19.67
CA GLU A 156 4.73 2.59 18.80
C GLU A 156 6.21 2.35 18.49
N THR A 157 6.97 1.86 19.49
CA THR A 157 8.38 1.52 19.33
C THR A 157 8.56 0.34 18.37
N ARG A 158 7.74 -0.73 18.52
CA ARG A 158 7.78 -1.89 17.62
C ARG A 158 7.39 -1.50 16.18
N ILE A 159 6.36 -0.68 16.02
CA ILE A 159 5.96 -0.16 14.70
C ILE A 159 7.09 0.67 14.08
N ALA A 160 7.73 1.55 14.86
CA ALA A 160 8.86 2.35 14.37
C ALA A 160 10.05 1.48 13.95
N ALA A 161 10.34 0.41 14.71
CA ALA A 161 11.38 -0.56 14.39
C ALA A 161 11.08 -1.33 13.09
N VAL A 162 9.86 -1.86 12.94
CA VAL A 162 9.43 -2.55 11.71
C VAL A 162 9.53 -1.64 10.49
N ARG A 163 9.06 -0.37 10.62
CA ARG A 163 9.19 0.62 9.55
C ARG A 163 10.65 0.95 9.23
N GLY A 164 11.49 1.04 10.26
CA GLY A 164 12.92 1.26 10.10
C GLY A 164 13.60 0.11 9.33
N LEU A 165 13.34 -1.13 9.74
CA LEU A 165 13.82 -2.34 9.06
C LEU A 165 13.35 -2.39 7.61
N GLY A 166 12.05 -2.15 7.37
CA GLY A 166 11.49 -2.10 6.01
C GLY A 166 12.08 -1.01 5.14
N ARG A 167 12.51 0.13 5.72
CA ARG A 167 13.15 1.22 4.99
C ARG A 167 14.61 0.93 4.64
N ILE A 168 15.32 0.13 5.44
CA ILE A 168 16.65 -0.38 5.08
C ILE A 168 16.58 -1.10 3.74
N GLY A 169 15.52 -1.89 3.49
CA GLY A 169 15.28 -2.54 2.21
C GLY A 169 16.27 -3.63 1.85
N LEU A 170 16.96 -4.22 2.83
CA LEU A 170 17.88 -5.35 2.67
C LEU A 170 17.24 -6.62 3.22
N TRP A 171 17.58 -7.75 2.62
CA TRP A 171 17.10 -9.06 3.09
C TRP A 171 17.43 -9.33 4.57
N GLU A 172 18.62 -8.94 5.02
CA GLU A 172 19.05 -9.09 6.40
C GLU A 172 18.11 -8.38 7.39
N ALA A 173 17.44 -7.30 6.95
CA ALA A 173 16.46 -6.58 7.76
C ALA A 173 15.09 -7.29 7.79
N ALA A 174 14.81 -8.18 6.85
CA ALA A 174 13.59 -8.99 6.87
C ALA A 174 13.66 -10.11 7.92
N LEU A 175 14.84 -10.67 8.17
CA LEU A 175 15.02 -11.83 9.05
C LEU A 175 14.39 -11.67 10.43
N PRO A 176 14.71 -10.62 11.21
CA PRO A 176 14.11 -10.44 12.54
C PRO A 176 12.59 -10.26 12.49
N ILE A 177 12.05 -9.65 11.43
CA ILE A 177 10.61 -9.51 11.26
C ILE A 177 9.96 -10.87 11.02
N VAL A 178 10.57 -11.70 10.16
CA VAL A 178 10.08 -13.06 9.84
C VAL A 178 10.17 -13.97 11.06
N ASP A 179 11.26 -13.90 11.82
CA ASP A 179 11.43 -14.71 13.02
C ASP A 179 10.36 -14.42 14.07
N HIS A 180 10.08 -13.15 14.36
CA HIS A 180 8.99 -12.75 15.25
C HIS A 180 7.60 -13.09 14.70
N LEU A 181 7.41 -12.99 13.39
CA LEU A 181 6.16 -13.38 12.72
C LEU A 181 5.90 -14.87 12.89
N LEU A 182 6.92 -15.71 12.74
CA LEU A 182 6.80 -17.17 12.93
C LEU A 182 6.61 -17.56 14.40
N ALA A 183 7.23 -16.81 15.32
CA ALA A 183 7.02 -16.99 16.76
C ALA A 183 5.60 -16.58 17.21
N GLY A 184 4.90 -15.76 16.41
CA GLY A 184 3.55 -15.28 16.73
C GLY A 184 3.50 -14.19 17.79
N ASP A 185 4.63 -13.57 18.10
CA ASP A 185 4.79 -12.55 19.16
C ASP A 185 4.87 -11.11 18.64
N LEU A 186 4.85 -10.92 17.30
CA LEU A 186 4.93 -9.61 16.68
C LEU A 186 3.58 -8.86 16.75
N ALA A 187 3.33 -8.21 17.88
CA ALA A 187 2.15 -7.36 18.08
C ALA A 187 2.31 -5.99 17.38
N VAL A 188 2.23 -6.00 16.05
CA VAL A 188 2.33 -4.83 15.15
C VAL A 188 1.27 -4.97 14.06
N PRO A 189 0.65 -3.87 13.58
CA PRO A 189 -0.34 -3.93 12.52
C PRO A 189 0.20 -4.62 11.26
N GLU A 190 -0.58 -5.56 10.73
CA GLU A 190 -0.22 -6.42 9.60
C GLU A 190 0.29 -5.63 8.38
N HIS A 191 -0.35 -4.50 8.07
CA HIS A 191 0.04 -3.68 6.93
C HIS A 191 1.47 -3.12 7.06
N ALA A 192 1.94 -2.83 8.29
CA ALA A 192 3.29 -2.35 8.52
C ALA A 192 4.32 -3.47 8.29
N VAL A 193 4.01 -4.68 8.78
CA VAL A 193 4.84 -5.88 8.57
C VAL A 193 4.90 -6.23 7.08
N LYS A 194 3.75 -6.27 6.41
CA LYS A 194 3.66 -6.54 4.97
C LYS A 194 4.52 -5.58 4.16
N ASN A 195 4.37 -4.26 4.38
CA ASN A 195 5.13 -3.26 3.64
C ASN A 195 6.63 -3.35 3.91
N ALA A 196 7.02 -3.65 5.13
CA ALA A 196 8.43 -3.85 5.48
C ALA A 196 9.02 -5.06 4.75
N LEU A 197 8.33 -6.21 4.76
CA LEU A 197 8.77 -7.41 4.06
C LEU A 197 8.81 -7.23 2.54
N VAL A 198 7.81 -6.56 1.94
CA VAL A 198 7.82 -6.24 0.51
C VAL A 198 9.06 -5.42 0.14
N ASN A 199 9.42 -4.43 0.94
CA ASN A 199 10.58 -3.60 0.65
C ASN A 199 11.89 -4.38 0.83
N CYS A 200 12.02 -5.20 1.88
CA CYS A 200 13.24 -5.95 2.16
C CYS A 200 13.48 -7.14 1.21
N CYS A 201 12.40 -7.72 0.68
CA CYS A 201 12.49 -8.94 -0.12
C CYS A 201 12.35 -8.68 -1.63
N ARG A 202 12.29 -7.41 -2.05
CA ARG A 202 12.07 -7.03 -3.46
C ARG A 202 13.08 -7.65 -4.41
N ASP A 203 14.36 -7.65 -4.03
CA ASP A 203 15.46 -8.16 -4.88
C ASP A 203 15.66 -9.68 -4.76
N SER A 204 15.02 -10.30 -3.76
CA SER A 204 15.19 -11.73 -3.49
C SER A 204 13.92 -12.39 -2.95
N PRO A 205 12.80 -12.35 -3.68
CA PRO A 205 11.51 -12.88 -3.20
C PRO A 205 11.55 -14.39 -2.92
N LYS A 206 12.37 -15.17 -3.65
CA LYS A 206 12.52 -16.61 -3.46
C LYS A 206 12.96 -17.01 -2.05
N THR A 207 13.67 -16.14 -1.35
CA THR A 207 14.12 -16.42 0.02
C THR A 207 12.98 -16.61 1.00
N LEU A 208 11.82 -15.97 0.75
CA LEU A 208 10.61 -16.12 1.58
C LEU A 208 9.95 -17.49 1.46
N LEU A 209 10.16 -18.23 0.38
CA LEU A 209 9.50 -19.52 0.13
C LEU A 209 9.79 -20.56 1.21
N ARG A 210 11.03 -20.58 1.72
CA ARG A 210 11.38 -21.47 2.81
C ARG A 210 10.62 -21.16 4.10
N TYR A 211 10.41 -19.88 4.39
CA TYR A 211 9.66 -19.43 5.56
C TYR A 211 8.16 -19.65 5.40
N LEU A 212 7.64 -19.50 4.18
CA LEU A 212 6.26 -19.87 3.87
C LEU A 212 5.97 -21.35 4.19
N LYS A 213 6.92 -22.26 3.92
CA LYS A 213 6.78 -23.70 4.24
C LYS A 213 6.76 -23.97 5.75
N LEU A 214 7.42 -23.13 6.54
CA LEU A 214 7.49 -23.26 8.00
C LEU A 214 6.32 -22.55 8.69
N ALA A 215 5.77 -21.51 8.07
CA ALA A 215 4.69 -20.69 8.63
C ALA A 215 3.35 -21.43 8.62
N THR A 216 2.51 -21.12 9.61
CA THR A 216 1.14 -21.62 9.74
C THR A 216 0.18 -20.45 10.03
N GLY A 217 -1.11 -20.64 9.73
CA GLY A 217 -2.16 -19.64 10.01
C GLY A 217 -1.86 -18.25 9.47
N PRO A 218 -2.12 -17.18 10.25
CA PRO A 218 -2.01 -15.80 9.80
C PRO A 218 -0.61 -15.42 9.28
N ALA A 219 0.44 -16.00 9.85
CA ALA A 219 1.82 -15.79 9.38
C ALA A 219 2.02 -16.30 7.95
N ARG A 220 1.47 -17.50 7.65
CA ARG A 220 1.51 -18.10 6.32
C ARG A 220 0.75 -17.27 5.30
N GLU A 221 -0.45 -16.82 5.65
CA GLU A 221 -1.26 -15.94 4.80
C GLU A 221 -0.54 -14.62 4.48
N LEU A 222 0.07 -13.99 5.50
CA LEU A 222 0.81 -12.74 5.32
C LEU A 222 2.00 -12.93 4.38
N LEU A 223 2.81 -13.99 4.57
CA LEU A 223 3.93 -14.30 3.69
C LEU A 223 3.48 -14.58 2.25
N ALA A 224 2.35 -15.29 2.07
CA ALA A 224 1.76 -15.50 0.75
C ALA A 224 1.32 -14.19 0.09
N ARG A 225 0.73 -13.25 0.84
CA ARG A 225 0.37 -11.91 0.36
C ARG A 225 1.59 -11.09 -0.04
N VAL A 226 2.70 -11.17 0.72
CA VAL A 226 3.96 -10.52 0.38
C VAL A 226 4.53 -11.11 -0.93
N LEU A 227 4.58 -12.43 -1.04
CA LEU A 227 5.04 -13.12 -2.24
C LEU A 227 4.19 -12.78 -3.46
N ALA A 228 2.86 -12.67 -3.29
CA ALA A 228 1.97 -12.28 -4.39
C ALA A 228 2.21 -10.84 -4.89
N GLU A 229 2.65 -9.95 -4.02
CA GLU A 229 3.00 -8.57 -4.40
C GLU A 229 4.37 -8.48 -5.08
N LEU A 230 5.29 -9.36 -4.69
CA LEU A 230 6.65 -9.45 -5.24
C LEU A 230 6.75 -10.40 -6.44
N ALA A 231 5.64 -11.04 -6.85
CA ALA A 231 5.67 -12.04 -7.89
C ALA A 231 6.13 -11.46 -9.23
N THR A 232 7.16 -12.08 -9.76
CA THR A 232 7.73 -11.85 -11.08
C THR A 232 7.71 -13.15 -11.88
N SER A 233 7.98 -13.09 -13.18
CA SER A 233 8.10 -14.28 -14.04
C SER A 233 9.12 -15.32 -13.54
N ASP A 234 10.08 -14.89 -12.73
CA ASP A 234 11.17 -15.74 -12.24
C ASP A 234 10.75 -16.69 -11.10
N LEU A 235 9.60 -16.43 -10.46
CA LEU A 235 9.07 -17.32 -9.42
C LEU A 235 8.48 -18.61 -9.99
N GLY A 236 8.05 -18.61 -11.26
CA GLY A 236 7.69 -19.79 -12.02
C GLY A 236 7.02 -20.92 -11.23
N GLU A 237 7.67 -22.07 -11.17
CA GLU A 237 7.17 -23.27 -10.50
C GLU A 237 6.91 -23.09 -9.00
N ASP A 238 7.59 -22.16 -8.34
CA ASP A 238 7.41 -21.90 -6.91
C ASP A 238 5.99 -21.40 -6.60
N LEU A 239 5.30 -20.79 -7.57
CA LEU A 239 3.91 -20.34 -7.43
C LEU A 239 2.90 -21.50 -7.33
N ILE A 240 3.27 -22.71 -7.75
CA ILE A 240 2.43 -23.91 -7.58
C ILE A 240 2.13 -24.12 -6.09
N LEU A 241 3.15 -23.91 -5.22
CA LEU A 241 2.98 -24.08 -3.77
C LEU A 241 1.88 -23.17 -3.21
N LEU A 242 1.75 -21.94 -3.73
CA LEU A 242 0.69 -21.04 -3.29
C LEU A 242 -0.67 -21.44 -3.91
N ALA A 243 -0.67 -21.74 -5.20
CA ALA A 243 -1.89 -22.05 -5.95
C ALA A 243 -2.60 -23.35 -5.51
N THR A 244 -1.84 -24.30 -4.93
CA THR A 244 -2.35 -25.60 -4.48
C THR A 244 -2.39 -25.76 -2.96
N ASP A 245 -2.22 -24.66 -2.21
CA ASP A 245 -2.22 -24.68 -0.76
C ASP A 245 -3.56 -25.12 -0.17
N GLY A 246 -3.54 -25.74 1.01
CA GLY A 246 -4.72 -26.10 1.76
C GLY A 246 -5.53 -24.89 2.22
N ASP A 247 -4.87 -23.77 2.52
CA ASP A 247 -5.48 -22.54 2.97
C ASP A 247 -6.01 -21.72 1.79
N PRO A 248 -7.30 -21.32 1.78
CA PRO A 248 -7.88 -20.56 0.68
C PRO A 248 -7.30 -19.13 0.54
N GLU A 249 -6.85 -18.47 1.62
CA GLU A 249 -6.21 -17.16 1.55
C GLU A 249 -4.84 -17.26 0.87
N VAL A 250 -4.11 -18.33 1.10
CA VAL A 250 -2.84 -18.61 0.40
C VAL A 250 -3.10 -18.89 -1.08
N ARG A 251 -4.13 -19.70 -1.42
CA ARG A 251 -4.52 -19.94 -2.82
C ARG A 251 -4.95 -18.66 -3.54
N ALA A 252 -5.71 -17.77 -2.85
CA ALA A 252 -6.08 -16.46 -3.39
C ALA A 252 -4.86 -15.58 -3.69
N SER A 253 -3.85 -15.63 -2.81
CA SER A 253 -2.55 -14.96 -3.03
C SER A 253 -1.80 -15.59 -4.20
N GLY A 254 -1.80 -16.93 -4.32
CA GLY A 254 -1.26 -17.67 -5.45
C GLY A 254 -1.91 -17.28 -6.78
N ALA A 255 -3.24 -17.19 -6.81
CA ALA A 255 -3.97 -16.72 -8.00
C ALA A 255 -3.53 -15.32 -8.43
N ARG A 256 -3.37 -14.39 -7.46
CA ARG A 256 -2.88 -13.03 -7.74
C ARG A 256 -1.45 -13.04 -8.29
N ALA A 257 -0.56 -13.84 -7.72
CA ALA A 257 0.82 -13.98 -8.14
C ALA A 257 0.95 -14.49 -9.57
N LEU A 258 0.11 -15.46 -9.95
CA LEU A 258 0.07 -16.05 -11.29
C LEU A 258 -0.26 -15.03 -12.38
N GLY A 259 -0.94 -13.93 -12.06
CA GLY A 259 -1.20 -12.85 -13.02
C GLY A 259 0.05 -12.18 -13.58
N ASN A 260 1.20 -12.30 -12.89
CA ASN A 260 2.50 -11.78 -13.32
C ASN A 260 3.44 -12.88 -13.89
N ALA A 261 2.98 -14.14 -13.91
CA ALA A 261 3.77 -15.26 -14.42
C ALA A 261 3.63 -15.42 -15.94
N GLN A 262 4.47 -16.24 -16.53
CA GLN A 262 4.38 -16.55 -17.96
C GLN A 262 3.03 -17.21 -18.29
N PRO A 263 2.33 -16.83 -19.39
CA PRO A 263 1.02 -17.34 -19.74
C PRO A 263 0.94 -18.86 -19.85
N SER A 264 1.96 -19.48 -20.46
CA SER A 264 2.03 -20.94 -20.62
C SER A 264 2.00 -21.71 -19.30
N PHE A 265 2.52 -21.09 -18.25
CA PHE A 265 2.55 -21.65 -16.90
C PHE A 265 1.30 -21.25 -16.08
N ALA A 266 0.90 -19.98 -16.15
CA ALA A 266 -0.19 -19.42 -15.36
C ALA A 266 -1.58 -19.95 -15.76
N LEU A 267 -1.86 -20.06 -17.07
CA LEU A 267 -3.18 -20.41 -17.57
C LEU A 267 -3.73 -21.76 -17.08
N PRO A 268 -2.96 -22.86 -17.06
CA PRO A 268 -3.47 -24.12 -16.53
C PRO A 268 -3.87 -24.04 -15.04
N LEU A 269 -3.03 -23.39 -14.23
CA LEU A 269 -3.28 -23.22 -12.79
C LEU A 269 -4.47 -22.31 -12.51
N LEU A 270 -4.57 -21.18 -13.21
CA LEU A 270 -5.70 -20.26 -13.07
C LEU A 270 -7.00 -20.88 -13.55
N SER A 271 -6.96 -21.75 -14.56
CA SER A 271 -8.14 -22.50 -15.03
C SER A 271 -8.68 -23.46 -13.96
N VAL A 272 -7.82 -23.98 -13.10
CA VAL A 272 -8.23 -24.76 -11.92
C VAL A 272 -8.77 -23.84 -10.82
N LEU A 273 -8.09 -22.74 -10.53
CA LEU A 273 -8.47 -21.80 -9.44
C LEU A 273 -9.78 -21.05 -9.73
N VAL A 274 -10.19 -20.90 -10.98
CA VAL A 274 -11.52 -20.38 -11.36
C VAL A 274 -12.65 -21.29 -10.88
N GLN A 275 -12.36 -22.53 -10.57
CA GLN A 275 -13.32 -23.55 -10.06
C GLN A 275 -13.09 -23.84 -8.56
N ASP A 276 -12.34 -23.02 -7.85
CA ASP A 276 -12.09 -23.19 -6.42
C ASP A 276 -13.39 -23.19 -5.61
N LYS A 277 -13.39 -23.86 -4.48
CA LYS A 277 -14.54 -23.91 -3.55
C LYS A 277 -14.91 -22.52 -3.07
N GLU A 278 -13.91 -21.70 -2.78
CA GLU A 278 -14.07 -20.37 -2.20
C GLU A 278 -14.23 -19.30 -3.30
N TRP A 279 -15.31 -18.55 -3.24
CA TRP A 279 -15.62 -17.53 -4.24
C TRP A 279 -14.56 -16.44 -4.38
N PHE A 280 -13.89 -16.06 -3.28
CA PHE A 280 -12.85 -15.04 -3.31
C PHE A 280 -11.55 -15.53 -3.96
N VAL A 281 -11.27 -16.82 -3.95
CA VAL A 281 -10.19 -17.42 -4.74
C VAL A 281 -10.54 -17.36 -6.22
N ARG A 282 -11.79 -17.76 -6.59
CA ARG A 282 -12.27 -17.68 -7.97
C ARG A 282 -12.19 -16.27 -8.55
N ILE A 283 -12.61 -15.24 -7.78
CA ILE A 283 -12.54 -13.86 -8.24
C ILE A 283 -11.09 -13.38 -8.44
N ARG A 284 -10.14 -13.82 -7.61
CA ARG A 284 -8.71 -13.53 -7.78
C ARG A 284 -8.14 -14.18 -9.04
N ALA A 285 -8.54 -15.43 -9.31
CA ALA A 285 -8.16 -16.13 -10.54
C ALA A 285 -8.70 -15.41 -11.79
N VAL A 286 -9.94 -14.94 -11.77
CA VAL A 286 -10.54 -14.15 -12.86
C VAL A 286 -9.79 -12.85 -13.08
N VAL A 287 -9.43 -12.13 -12.01
CA VAL A 287 -8.64 -10.88 -12.12
C VAL A 287 -7.26 -11.16 -12.71
N ALA A 288 -6.61 -12.24 -12.31
CA ALA A 288 -5.32 -12.65 -12.84
C ALA A 288 -5.42 -13.06 -14.34
N LEU A 289 -6.45 -13.79 -14.72
CA LEU A 289 -6.71 -14.12 -16.13
C LEU A 289 -6.92 -12.87 -16.99
N ALA A 290 -7.58 -11.84 -16.43
CA ALA A 290 -7.80 -10.59 -17.15
C ALA A 290 -6.48 -9.86 -17.49
N SER A 291 -5.44 -9.99 -16.65
CA SER A 291 -4.12 -9.37 -16.89
C SER A 291 -3.24 -10.11 -17.90
N ILE A 292 -3.57 -11.38 -18.21
CA ILE A 292 -2.79 -12.20 -19.15
C ILE A 292 -3.28 -11.95 -20.56
N ASP A 293 -2.42 -11.48 -21.46
CA ASP A 293 -2.77 -11.29 -22.86
C ASP A 293 -2.56 -12.58 -23.68
N HIS A 294 -3.54 -13.47 -23.63
CA HIS A 294 -3.53 -14.74 -24.37
C HIS A 294 -4.95 -15.27 -24.57
N ASN A 295 -5.30 -15.72 -25.78
CA ASN A 295 -6.66 -16.15 -26.12
C ASN A 295 -7.18 -17.35 -25.32
N ALA A 296 -6.29 -18.23 -24.85
CA ALA A 296 -6.69 -19.37 -24.01
C ALA A 296 -7.37 -18.98 -22.70
N ARG A 297 -7.30 -17.70 -22.27
CA ARG A 297 -8.02 -17.16 -21.10
C ARG A 297 -9.53 -17.08 -21.31
N ILE A 298 -10.02 -17.07 -22.55
CA ILE A 298 -11.45 -16.90 -22.88
C ILE A 298 -12.29 -18.02 -22.24
N ARG A 299 -11.90 -19.27 -22.43
CA ARG A 299 -12.66 -20.41 -21.94
C ARG A 299 -12.84 -20.45 -20.40
N PRO A 300 -11.78 -20.28 -19.57
CA PRO A 300 -11.96 -20.18 -18.11
C PRO A 300 -12.74 -18.92 -17.69
N LEU A 301 -12.66 -17.80 -18.41
CA LEU A 301 -13.47 -16.62 -18.12
C LEU A 301 -14.95 -16.82 -18.45
N LEU A 302 -15.28 -17.53 -19.52
CA LEU A 302 -16.67 -17.93 -19.83
C LEU A 302 -17.23 -18.86 -18.77
N HIS A 303 -16.43 -19.80 -18.26
CA HIS A 303 -16.84 -20.61 -17.13
C HIS A 303 -17.15 -19.74 -15.88
N ALA A 304 -16.29 -18.79 -15.57
CA ALA A 304 -16.50 -17.85 -14.45
C ALA A 304 -17.69 -16.90 -14.66
N LEU A 305 -18.08 -16.64 -15.90
CA LEU A 305 -19.27 -15.84 -16.22
C LEU A 305 -20.57 -16.53 -15.79
N CYS A 306 -20.57 -17.87 -15.75
CA CYS A 306 -21.69 -18.69 -15.25
C CYS A 306 -21.57 -19.05 -13.77
N ASP A 307 -20.71 -18.37 -13.00
CA ASP A 307 -20.51 -18.63 -11.57
C ASP A 307 -21.77 -18.34 -10.75
N SER A 308 -22.00 -19.12 -9.69
CA SER A 308 -23.08 -18.89 -8.72
C SER A 308 -22.95 -17.53 -7.99
N ASN A 309 -21.72 -17.05 -7.78
CA ASN A 309 -21.44 -15.80 -7.10
C ASN A 309 -21.49 -14.61 -8.07
N ARG A 310 -22.34 -13.62 -7.77
CA ARG A 310 -22.51 -12.41 -8.59
C ARG A 310 -21.20 -11.65 -8.83
N HIS A 311 -20.34 -11.54 -7.84
CA HIS A 311 -19.10 -10.77 -7.97
C HIS A 311 -18.11 -11.44 -8.92
N VAL A 312 -18.06 -12.76 -8.93
CA VAL A 312 -17.26 -13.54 -9.89
C VAL A 312 -17.78 -13.30 -11.31
N ARG A 313 -19.12 -13.46 -11.52
CA ARG A 313 -19.76 -13.18 -12.82
C ARG A 313 -19.47 -11.79 -13.34
N GLN A 314 -19.65 -10.76 -12.51
CA GLN A 314 -19.39 -9.35 -12.91
C GLN A 314 -17.92 -9.12 -13.28
N ARG A 315 -17.00 -9.72 -12.55
CA ARG A 315 -15.58 -9.58 -12.86
C ARG A 315 -15.19 -10.32 -14.14
N ALA A 316 -15.77 -11.49 -14.39
CA ALA A 316 -15.58 -12.23 -15.63
C ALA A 316 -16.18 -11.49 -16.82
N ALA A 317 -17.37 -10.92 -16.69
CA ALA A 317 -18.00 -10.07 -17.70
C ALA A 317 -17.09 -8.89 -18.07
N TRP A 318 -16.58 -8.19 -17.06
CA TRP A 318 -15.63 -7.10 -17.27
C TRP A 318 -14.38 -7.54 -18.03
N ALA A 319 -13.78 -8.67 -17.65
CA ALA A 319 -12.59 -9.18 -18.30
C ALA A 319 -12.83 -9.55 -19.77
N LEU A 320 -13.98 -10.16 -20.06
CA LEU A 320 -14.36 -10.54 -21.42
C LEU A 320 -14.71 -9.32 -22.30
N ALA A 321 -15.39 -8.32 -21.74
CA ALA A 321 -15.75 -7.09 -22.47
C ALA A 321 -14.52 -6.25 -22.89
N GLN A 322 -13.39 -6.39 -22.19
CA GLN A 322 -12.13 -5.71 -22.56
C GLN A 322 -11.41 -6.37 -23.75
N MET A 323 -11.90 -7.50 -24.27
CA MET A 323 -11.28 -8.24 -25.38
C MET A 323 -11.83 -7.84 -26.74
N GLY A 324 -11.73 -6.55 -27.10
CA GLY A 324 -12.37 -5.94 -28.27
C GLY A 324 -12.27 -6.71 -29.60
N SER A 325 -11.11 -7.33 -29.90
CA SER A 325 -10.91 -8.08 -31.14
C SER A 325 -11.62 -9.43 -31.22
N ASN A 326 -12.12 -9.95 -30.08
CA ASN A 326 -12.75 -11.27 -29.98
C ASN A 326 -14.23 -11.20 -29.52
N LEU A 327 -14.82 -10.00 -29.45
CA LEU A 327 -16.15 -9.81 -28.89
C LEU A 327 -17.24 -10.60 -29.59
N ASP A 328 -17.20 -10.71 -30.93
CA ASP A 328 -18.17 -11.49 -31.73
C ASP A 328 -18.15 -12.97 -31.34
N HIS A 329 -16.94 -13.53 -31.24
CA HIS A 329 -16.76 -14.93 -30.85
C HIS A 329 -17.17 -15.15 -29.38
N ILE A 330 -16.80 -14.22 -28.47
CA ILE A 330 -17.19 -14.28 -27.05
C ILE A 330 -18.71 -14.20 -26.92
N LEU A 331 -19.37 -13.28 -27.64
CA LEU A 331 -20.82 -13.13 -27.63
C LEU A 331 -21.53 -14.42 -28.04
N SER A 332 -21.07 -15.04 -29.15
CA SER A 332 -21.62 -16.33 -29.61
C SER A 332 -21.51 -17.40 -28.53
N GLN A 333 -20.35 -17.50 -27.87
CA GLN A 333 -20.15 -18.46 -26.79
C GLN A 333 -20.98 -18.15 -25.54
N VAL A 334 -21.18 -16.86 -25.22
CA VAL A 334 -22.05 -16.47 -24.07
C VAL A 334 -23.50 -16.87 -24.35
N VAL A 335 -23.99 -16.69 -25.59
CA VAL A 335 -25.33 -17.13 -25.99
C VAL A 335 -25.48 -18.66 -25.90
N GLU A 336 -24.46 -19.40 -26.31
CA GLU A 336 -24.44 -20.87 -26.24
C GLU A 336 -24.48 -21.41 -24.78
N THR A 337 -24.12 -20.61 -23.79
CA THR A 337 -24.22 -21.03 -22.37
C THR A 337 -25.67 -21.20 -21.91
N HIS A 338 -26.62 -20.57 -22.57
CA HIS A 338 -28.04 -20.51 -22.17
C HIS A 338 -28.27 -20.00 -20.73
N ASP A 339 -27.29 -19.33 -20.12
CA ASP A 339 -27.38 -18.77 -18.78
C ASP A 339 -27.81 -17.29 -18.85
N ASN A 340 -29.03 -17.01 -18.40
CA ASN A 340 -29.58 -15.65 -18.40
C ASN A 340 -28.81 -14.68 -17.51
N TYR A 341 -28.23 -15.15 -16.40
CA TYR A 341 -27.41 -14.30 -15.52
C TYR A 341 -26.06 -13.97 -16.13
N ALA A 342 -25.44 -14.94 -16.81
CA ALA A 342 -24.22 -14.72 -17.58
C ALA A 342 -24.44 -13.68 -18.70
N MET A 343 -25.53 -13.86 -19.46
CA MET A 343 -25.93 -12.95 -20.52
C MET A 343 -26.18 -11.54 -19.98
N ALA A 344 -26.96 -11.40 -18.90
CA ALA A 344 -27.26 -10.12 -18.28
C ALA A 344 -26.00 -9.42 -17.74
N ALA A 345 -25.08 -10.16 -17.12
CA ALA A 345 -23.83 -9.60 -16.63
C ALA A 345 -22.94 -9.10 -17.77
N PHE A 346 -22.82 -9.88 -18.85
CA PHE A 346 -21.99 -9.54 -20.00
C PHE A 346 -22.55 -8.34 -20.78
N THR A 347 -23.85 -8.32 -21.10
CA THR A 347 -24.48 -7.19 -21.80
C THR A 347 -24.45 -5.90 -21.00
N SER A 348 -24.71 -5.96 -19.67
CA SER A 348 -24.58 -4.78 -18.80
C SER A 348 -23.14 -4.22 -18.77
N GLU A 349 -22.14 -5.06 -18.89
CA GLU A 349 -20.74 -4.61 -18.93
C GLU A 349 -20.36 -4.05 -20.30
N LEU A 350 -20.88 -4.61 -21.39
CA LEU A 350 -20.74 -4.04 -22.73
C LEU A 350 -21.38 -2.64 -22.84
N GLU A 351 -22.56 -2.45 -22.24
CA GLU A 351 -23.20 -1.14 -22.16
C GLU A 351 -22.33 -0.14 -21.39
N ARG A 352 -21.85 -0.55 -20.21
CA ARG A 352 -21.04 0.29 -19.32
C ARG A 352 -19.70 0.70 -19.95
N SER A 353 -19.10 -0.17 -20.75
CA SER A 353 -17.82 0.07 -21.42
C SER A 353 -17.95 0.82 -22.76
N GLY A 354 -19.17 1.01 -23.28
CA GLY A 354 -19.42 1.56 -24.62
C GLY A 354 -19.07 0.60 -25.75
N ALA A 355 -18.76 -0.65 -25.44
CA ALA A 355 -18.38 -1.65 -26.45
C ALA A 355 -19.57 -2.10 -27.32
N ILE A 356 -20.80 -1.80 -26.91
CA ILE A 356 -22.01 -2.07 -27.71
C ILE A 356 -21.97 -1.28 -29.02
N ASP A 357 -21.61 0.00 -29.00
CA ASP A 357 -21.57 0.83 -30.18
C ASP A 357 -20.55 0.30 -31.19
N THR A 358 -19.37 -0.11 -30.71
CA THR A 358 -18.34 -0.73 -31.59
C THR A 358 -18.78 -2.07 -32.16
N LEU A 359 -19.54 -2.87 -31.40
CA LEU A 359 -20.13 -4.14 -31.89
C LEU A 359 -21.21 -3.87 -32.95
N VAL A 360 -22.09 -2.92 -32.72
CA VAL A 360 -23.15 -2.54 -33.67
C VAL A 360 -22.55 -2.03 -34.95
N ASP A 361 -21.51 -1.21 -34.90
CA ASP A 361 -20.80 -0.70 -36.09
C ASP A 361 -20.08 -1.81 -36.85
N ALA A 362 -19.42 -2.74 -36.15
CA ALA A 362 -18.78 -3.90 -36.78
C ALA A 362 -19.80 -4.84 -37.48
N LEU A 363 -20.97 -5.03 -36.84
CA LEU A 363 -22.03 -5.87 -37.37
C LEU A 363 -22.79 -5.19 -38.55
N ALA A 364 -22.92 -3.85 -38.53
CA ALA A 364 -23.50 -3.10 -39.64
C ALA A 364 -22.66 -3.18 -40.94
N GLY A 365 -21.33 -3.37 -40.80
CA GLY A 365 -20.40 -3.57 -41.91
C GLY A 365 -20.45 -4.99 -42.56
N HIS A 366 -20.97 -6.00 -41.85
CA HIS A 366 -20.98 -7.41 -42.27
C HIS A 366 -22.43 -7.93 -42.37
N ARG A 367 -23.22 -7.39 -43.30
CA ARG A 367 -24.60 -7.86 -43.53
C ARG A 367 -24.60 -9.22 -44.25
N GLU A 368 -24.37 -10.31 -43.53
CA GLU A 368 -24.80 -11.65 -43.92
C GLU A 368 -25.85 -12.17 -42.95
N GLN A 369 -26.97 -12.65 -43.48
CA GLN A 369 -28.13 -13.12 -42.70
C GLN A 369 -27.75 -14.28 -41.78
N GLY A 370 -28.11 -14.18 -40.48
CA GLY A 370 -27.82 -15.18 -39.43
C GLY A 370 -26.67 -14.80 -38.50
N SER A 371 -26.22 -13.54 -38.59
CA SER A 371 -25.02 -13.08 -37.89
C SER A 371 -25.25 -12.68 -36.40
N ALA A 372 -24.16 -12.43 -35.73
CA ALA A 372 -24.08 -11.95 -34.32
C ALA A 372 -25.06 -10.80 -34.00
N GLY A 373 -25.53 -10.03 -34.97
CA GLY A 373 -26.55 -8.99 -34.81
C GLY A 373 -27.91 -9.51 -34.34
N ASP A 374 -28.38 -10.61 -34.92
CA ASP A 374 -29.65 -11.25 -34.49
C ASP A 374 -29.50 -11.84 -33.07
N ILE A 375 -28.31 -12.39 -32.79
CA ILE A 375 -27.95 -12.94 -31.49
C ILE A 375 -27.87 -11.83 -30.44
N LEU A 376 -27.29 -10.67 -30.78
CA LEU A 376 -27.22 -9.49 -29.91
C LEU A 376 -28.63 -8.93 -29.61
N LEU A 377 -29.47 -8.82 -30.64
CA LEU A 377 -30.83 -8.34 -30.50
C LEU A 377 -31.68 -9.27 -29.64
N GLN A 378 -31.50 -10.57 -29.77
CA GLN A 378 -32.16 -11.60 -28.96
C GLN A 378 -31.66 -11.57 -27.53
N ALA A 379 -30.35 -11.39 -27.31
CA ALA A 379 -29.73 -11.24 -26.00
C ALA A 379 -30.24 -9.99 -25.27
N LEU A 380 -30.24 -8.82 -25.93
CA LEU A 380 -30.77 -7.57 -25.39
C LEU A 380 -32.27 -7.66 -25.08
N THR A 381 -33.05 -8.32 -25.93
CA THR A 381 -34.48 -8.53 -25.72
C THR A 381 -34.73 -9.44 -24.51
N ASN A 382 -33.93 -10.47 -24.32
CA ASN A 382 -34.01 -11.38 -23.17
C ASN A 382 -33.57 -10.68 -21.87
N CYS A 383 -32.50 -9.89 -21.89
CA CYS A 383 -32.06 -9.08 -20.75
C CYS A 383 -33.14 -8.10 -20.29
N ARG A 384 -33.79 -7.40 -21.24
CA ARG A 384 -34.88 -6.47 -20.93
C ARG A 384 -36.05 -7.19 -20.26
N LYS A 385 -36.42 -8.37 -20.75
CA LYS A 385 -37.48 -9.20 -20.11
C LYS A 385 -37.09 -9.64 -18.69
N THR A 386 -35.86 -10.02 -18.46
CA THR A 386 -35.36 -10.46 -17.15
C THR A 386 -35.33 -9.28 -16.16
N MET A 387 -34.92 -8.08 -16.61
CA MET A 387 -34.96 -6.86 -15.79
C MET A 387 -36.39 -6.43 -15.44
N GLU A 388 -37.33 -6.53 -16.38
CA GLU A 388 -38.75 -6.26 -16.12
C GLU A 388 -39.37 -7.25 -15.14
N GLN A 389 -38.94 -8.51 -15.16
CA GLN A 389 -39.39 -9.53 -14.21
C GLN A 389 -38.77 -9.32 -12.82
N THR A 390 -37.48 -9.02 -12.71
CA THR A 390 -36.81 -8.71 -11.43
C THR A 390 -37.31 -7.39 -10.86
N GLY A 391 -37.60 -6.38 -11.67
CA GLY A 391 -38.21 -5.13 -11.24
C GLY A 391 -39.61 -5.33 -10.67
N LYS A 392 -40.42 -6.21 -11.29
CA LYS A 392 -41.77 -6.57 -10.77
C LYS A 392 -41.72 -7.39 -9.47
N VAL A 393 -40.75 -8.26 -9.30
CA VAL A 393 -40.54 -9.02 -8.04
C VAL A 393 -40.07 -8.11 -6.92
N SER A 394 -39.19 -7.16 -7.19
CA SER A 394 -38.74 -6.14 -6.23
C SER A 394 -39.87 -5.18 -5.82
N ALA A 395 -40.72 -4.76 -6.78
CA ALA A 395 -41.88 -3.90 -6.49
C ALA A 395 -42.99 -4.64 -5.71
N ALA A 396 -43.19 -5.91 -5.99
CA ALA A 396 -44.12 -6.77 -5.23
C ALA A 396 -43.65 -7.03 -3.79
N ALA A 397 -42.33 -7.17 -3.58
CA ALA A 397 -41.76 -7.33 -2.25
C ALA A 397 -41.76 -6.04 -1.42
N ALA A 398 -41.66 -4.86 -2.08
CA ALA A 398 -41.72 -3.56 -1.43
C ALA A 398 -43.15 -3.09 -1.08
N GLY A 399 -44.19 -3.70 -1.67
CA GLY A 399 -45.61 -3.41 -1.40
C GLY A 399 -46.26 -4.32 -0.34
N ALA A 400 -45.47 -5.23 0.27
CA ALA A 400 -45.96 -6.19 1.28
C ALA A 400 -45.44 -5.89 2.71
N HIS A 401 -45.04 -4.64 2.99
CA HIS A 401 -44.71 -4.16 4.34
C HIS A 401 -45.54 -2.99 4.74
#